data_c3ac1759315babc25f7d75a7bd988466
#
_entry.id   c3ac1759315babc25f7d75a7bd988466
#
_cell.length_a   1.000
_cell.length_b   1.000
_cell.length_c   1.000
_cell.angle_alpha   90.00
_cell.angle_beta   90.00
_cell.angle_gamma   90.00
#
_symmetry.space_group_name_H-M   'P 1'
#
loop_
_entity.id
_entity.type
_entity.pdbx_description
1 polymer ?
#
loop_
_entity_poly.entity_id
_entity_poly.type
_entity_poly.pdbx_seq_one_letter_code
_entity_poly.pdbx_strand_id
1 'polypeptide(L)'
;MENLILRPERPSEYREMEELIRDSFWDKYCPGCSEHLVVHKMRSSGVIVPELCLAAEENGELAGGIWYAKAAIRNGETEYEVLTMGPVCVRSDRQSRGIGAALIRKTLSLAAGRYPAVIIYGNPAYYGRFGFRPASDFGITDADGNLCPAILIAPMTDEIPGGAFDEGTVYHVTPDEVRRFDKTFPPRRKHYHSGQLFFAPPTPPPEEPLLYASWDLHRRAAKVLRDSRVLEAWESIGGKVCGVGSFRSNLMMKHRDIDLHIYTKNLDVPRTLEALSPVIASAKTIGLCYINGAGTDEHCLEWHLRMLDEDENEWTLDMIQILAGSRYDGMMEDVAEAVMDAAGPETRKRILALKNECPDDLKICGIEFCKAVIADGVTSWRQFLTWREENPPETPMNWKPDTEG
;
A
#
# COMPACT_ATOMS: atom_id res chain seq x y z
N MET A 1 27.37 18.32 -10.47
CA MET A 1 26.85 17.12 -11.19
C MET A 1 27.80 16.89 -12.39
N GLU A 2 29.02 16.56 -12.06
CA GLU A 2 29.98 16.12 -13.07
C GLU A 2 29.56 14.72 -13.52
N ASN A 3 29.39 14.51 -14.83
CA ASN A 3 29.01 13.26 -15.49
C ASN A 3 27.58 12.79 -15.32
N LEU A 4 26.57 13.68 -15.10
CA LEU A 4 25.14 13.31 -15.20
C LEU A 4 24.69 13.33 -16.67
N ILE A 5 24.26 12.17 -17.18
CA ILE A 5 23.73 12.01 -18.53
C ILE A 5 22.24 11.70 -18.43
N LEU A 6 21.40 12.47 -19.14
CA LEU A 6 19.99 12.22 -19.29
C LEU A 6 19.74 11.71 -20.72
N ARG A 7 19.27 10.51 -20.85
CA ARG A 7 19.09 9.81 -22.13
C ARG A 7 17.82 8.97 -22.14
N PRO A 8 17.28 8.60 -23.29
CA PRO A 8 16.20 7.61 -23.36
C PRO A 8 16.57 6.32 -22.63
N GLU A 9 15.57 5.72 -21.99
CA GLU A 9 15.70 4.40 -21.35
C GLU A 9 15.99 3.33 -22.41
N ARG A 10 16.82 2.34 -22.07
CA ARG A 10 17.18 1.23 -22.98
C ARG A 10 16.44 -0.04 -22.57
N PRO A 11 15.97 -0.88 -23.51
CA PRO A 11 15.31 -2.13 -23.17
C PRO A 11 16.15 -3.07 -22.30
N SER A 12 17.48 -3.07 -22.46
CA SER A 12 18.40 -3.89 -21.66
C SER A 12 18.47 -3.48 -20.19
N GLU A 13 17.96 -2.29 -19.83
CA GLU A 13 17.98 -1.72 -18.48
C GLU A 13 16.63 -1.82 -17.76
N TYR A 14 15.60 -2.32 -18.41
CA TYR A 14 14.22 -2.31 -17.88
C TYR A 14 14.14 -2.96 -16.50
N ARG A 15 14.79 -4.09 -16.30
CA ARG A 15 14.76 -4.80 -15.02
C ARG A 15 15.49 -4.02 -13.92
N GLU A 16 16.66 -3.52 -14.20
CA GLU A 16 17.43 -2.70 -13.25
C GLU A 16 16.67 -1.42 -12.86
N MET A 17 15.99 -0.82 -13.84
CA MET A 17 15.15 0.35 -13.59
C MET A 17 13.92 0.02 -12.75
N GLU A 18 13.28 -1.14 -12.97
CA GLU A 18 12.16 -1.62 -12.12
C GLU A 18 12.61 -1.83 -10.67
N GLU A 19 13.81 -2.39 -10.45
CA GLU A 19 14.42 -2.51 -9.14
C GLU A 19 14.68 -1.14 -8.49
N LEU A 20 15.21 -0.18 -9.24
CA LEU A 20 15.46 1.18 -8.78
C LEU A 20 14.13 1.89 -8.42
N ILE A 21 13.08 1.75 -9.24
CA ILE A 21 11.75 2.29 -8.95
C ILE A 21 11.23 1.66 -7.66
N ARG A 22 11.28 0.32 -7.56
CA ARG A 22 10.83 -0.42 -6.39
C ARG A 22 11.53 0.06 -5.13
N ASP A 23 12.83 0.25 -5.16
CA ASP A 23 13.62 0.77 -4.03
C ASP A 23 13.26 2.20 -3.66
N SER A 24 12.96 3.04 -4.65
CA SER A 24 12.66 4.46 -4.44
C SER A 24 11.26 4.70 -3.86
N PHE A 25 10.32 3.79 -4.11
CA PHE A 25 8.92 3.92 -3.71
C PHE A 25 8.49 2.96 -2.59
N TRP A 26 9.34 1.97 -2.24
CA TRP A 26 8.99 0.98 -1.23
C TRP A 26 8.60 1.61 0.11
N ASP A 27 7.43 1.26 0.60
CA ASP A 27 6.81 1.76 1.83
C ASP A 27 6.65 3.30 1.90
N LYS A 28 6.70 4.00 0.77
CA LYS A 28 6.65 5.46 0.76
C LYS A 28 5.24 6.01 0.87
N TYR A 29 4.33 5.54 0.04
CA TYR A 29 2.94 6.01 -0.01
C TYR A 29 1.94 4.99 0.53
N CYS A 30 2.29 3.74 0.47
CA CYS A 30 1.57 2.60 1.04
C CYS A 30 2.59 1.50 1.40
N PRO A 31 2.21 0.46 2.18
CA PRO A 31 3.04 -0.71 2.39
C PRO A 31 3.40 -1.41 1.07
N GLY A 32 4.69 -1.49 0.75
CA GLY A 32 5.18 -1.87 -0.57
C GLY A 32 5.14 -0.72 -1.57
N CYS A 33 4.98 -1.02 -2.85
CA CYS A 33 4.79 -0.03 -3.92
C CYS A 33 4.15 -0.68 -5.15
N SER A 34 3.62 0.13 -6.06
CA SER A 34 3.02 -0.31 -7.32
C SER A 34 3.71 0.28 -8.56
N GLU A 35 4.52 1.30 -8.38
CA GLU A 35 5.09 2.12 -9.44
C GLU A 35 5.98 1.34 -10.40
N HIS A 36 6.69 0.32 -9.92
CA HIS A 36 7.50 -0.57 -10.77
C HIS A 36 6.65 -1.42 -11.73
N LEU A 37 5.45 -1.87 -11.30
CA LEU A 37 4.49 -2.54 -12.19
C LEU A 37 3.84 -1.56 -13.16
N VAL A 38 3.50 -0.34 -12.72
CA VAL A 38 2.96 0.70 -13.60
C VAL A 38 3.91 0.95 -14.76
N VAL A 39 5.21 1.15 -14.51
CA VAL A 39 6.20 1.36 -15.58
C VAL A 39 6.35 0.12 -16.46
N HIS A 40 6.33 -1.08 -15.86
CA HIS A 40 6.37 -2.33 -16.63
C HIS A 40 5.19 -2.42 -17.63
N LYS A 41 3.97 -2.16 -17.18
CA LYS A 41 2.76 -2.15 -18.04
C LYS A 41 2.81 -1.00 -19.05
N MET A 42 3.29 0.16 -18.66
CA MET A 42 3.38 1.34 -19.51
C MET A 42 4.21 1.09 -20.76
N ARG A 43 5.33 0.38 -20.64
CA ARG A 43 6.23 0.06 -21.78
C ARG A 43 5.56 -0.74 -22.90
N SER A 44 4.51 -1.51 -22.59
CA SER A 44 3.76 -2.33 -23.58
C SER A 44 2.37 -1.80 -23.89
N SER A 45 1.93 -0.70 -23.28
CA SER A 45 0.54 -0.21 -23.34
C SER A 45 0.20 0.58 -24.63
N GLY A 46 1.20 1.03 -25.38
CA GLY A 46 1.01 1.95 -26.52
C GLY A 46 0.69 3.40 -26.14
N VAL A 47 0.47 3.71 -24.85
CA VAL A 47 0.23 5.11 -24.38
C VAL A 47 1.51 5.79 -23.90
N ILE A 48 2.60 5.04 -23.72
CA ILE A 48 3.90 5.59 -23.34
C ILE A 48 4.41 6.61 -24.38
N VAL A 49 5.10 7.65 -23.93
CA VAL A 49 5.77 8.66 -24.78
C VAL A 49 7.29 8.45 -24.66
N PRO A 50 7.88 7.56 -25.49
CA PRO A 50 9.25 7.08 -25.28
C PRO A 50 10.30 8.20 -25.26
N GLU A 51 10.13 9.24 -26.05
CA GLU A 51 11.05 10.37 -26.13
C GLU A 51 11.07 11.25 -24.87
N LEU A 52 10.08 11.11 -24.00
CA LEU A 52 10.00 11.76 -22.70
C LEU A 52 10.34 10.82 -21.52
N CYS A 53 10.53 9.53 -21.81
CA CYS A 53 10.92 8.54 -20.80
C CYS A 53 12.43 8.47 -20.72
N LEU A 54 13.01 9.15 -19.72
CA LEU A 54 14.44 9.30 -19.59
C LEU A 54 15.01 8.56 -18.39
N ALA A 55 16.13 7.90 -18.59
CA ALA A 55 17.03 7.43 -17.55
C ALA A 55 18.06 8.52 -17.23
N ALA A 56 18.37 8.68 -15.96
CA ALA A 56 19.49 9.44 -15.47
C ALA A 56 20.65 8.48 -15.15
N GLU A 57 21.79 8.70 -15.78
CA GLU A 57 23.02 7.95 -15.55
C GLU A 57 24.05 8.87 -14.92
N GLU A 58 24.65 8.50 -13.79
CA GLU A 58 25.72 9.24 -13.13
C GLU A 58 26.92 8.32 -12.95
N ASN A 59 28.08 8.71 -13.54
CA ASN A 59 29.30 7.92 -13.53
C ASN A 59 29.17 6.49 -14.10
N GLY A 60 28.29 6.29 -15.09
CA GLY A 60 28.07 4.99 -15.74
C GLY A 60 27.07 4.08 -15.03
N GLU A 61 26.43 4.54 -13.95
CA GLU A 61 25.39 3.79 -13.22
C GLU A 61 24.04 4.48 -13.31
N LEU A 62 22.95 3.69 -13.36
CA LEU A 62 21.60 4.23 -13.28
C LEU A 62 21.37 4.91 -11.92
N ALA A 63 20.91 6.15 -11.99
CA ALA A 63 20.70 7.01 -10.83
C ALA A 63 19.23 7.43 -10.64
N GLY A 64 18.40 7.29 -11.68
CA GLY A 64 16.98 7.64 -11.62
C GLY A 64 16.30 7.54 -12.97
N GLY A 65 15.00 7.84 -12.99
CA GLY A 65 14.22 7.83 -14.21
C GLY A 65 12.91 8.62 -14.09
N ILE A 66 12.31 8.91 -15.22
CA ILE A 66 11.06 9.62 -15.37
C ILE A 66 10.28 9.03 -16.55
N TRP A 67 8.97 8.86 -16.40
CA TRP A 67 8.10 8.31 -17.45
C TRP A 67 6.92 9.21 -17.71
N TYR A 68 6.43 9.13 -18.94
CA TYR A 68 5.29 9.88 -19.43
C TYR A 68 4.35 8.96 -20.20
N ALA A 69 3.07 9.16 -19.99
CA ALA A 69 2.01 8.52 -20.78
C ALA A 69 1.02 9.55 -21.30
N LYS A 70 0.32 9.20 -22.37
CA LYS A 70 -0.84 9.94 -22.86
C LYS A 70 -1.98 9.79 -21.85
N ALA A 71 -2.63 10.89 -21.57
CA ALA A 71 -3.75 11.03 -20.66
C ALA A 71 -4.77 12.00 -21.26
N ALA A 72 -5.90 12.20 -20.61
CA ALA A 72 -6.93 13.07 -21.13
C ALA A 72 -7.58 13.96 -20.05
N ILE A 73 -8.09 15.11 -20.48
CA ILE A 73 -9.09 15.86 -19.74
C ILE A 73 -10.42 15.64 -20.45
N ARG A 74 -11.43 15.11 -19.75
CA ARG A 74 -12.77 14.81 -20.28
C ARG A 74 -13.76 15.88 -19.85
N ASN A 75 -14.45 16.45 -20.83
CA ASN A 75 -15.53 17.41 -20.60
C ASN A 75 -16.74 17.04 -21.47
N GLY A 76 -17.72 16.37 -20.85
CA GLY A 76 -18.80 15.70 -21.56
C GLY A 76 -18.29 14.66 -22.54
N GLU A 77 -18.65 14.78 -23.83
CA GLU A 77 -18.16 13.85 -24.89
C GLU A 77 -16.81 14.28 -25.49
N THR A 78 -16.25 15.40 -25.05
CA THR A 78 -14.99 15.93 -25.59
C THR A 78 -13.82 15.44 -24.76
N GLU A 79 -12.80 14.94 -25.45
CA GLU A 79 -11.56 14.47 -24.85
C GLU A 79 -10.38 15.29 -25.36
N TYR A 80 -9.62 15.86 -24.43
CA TYR A 80 -8.40 16.62 -24.72
C TYR A 80 -7.19 15.82 -24.31
N GLU A 81 -6.34 15.45 -25.30
CA GLU A 81 -5.10 14.75 -25.04
C GLU A 81 -4.14 15.67 -24.28
N VAL A 82 -3.66 15.18 -23.14
CA VAL A 82 -2.61 15.76 -22.33
C VAL A 82 -1.59 14.68 -21.97
N LEU A 83 -0.54 15.04 -21.24
CA LEU A 83 0.38 14.06 -20.69
C LEU A 83 0.17 13.89 -19.18
N THR A 84 0.29 12.66 -18.71
CA THR A 84 0.56 12.40 -17.30
C THR A 84 2.05 12.10 -17.11
N MET A 85 2.65 12.65 -16.04
CA MET A 85 4.06 12.48 -15.71
C MET A 85 4.18 11.67 -14.42
N GLY A 86 4.82 10.53 -14.51
CA GLY A 86 5.12 9.68 -13.35
C GLY A 86 5.21 8.20 -13.71
N PRO A 87 5.92 7.45 -12.87
CA PRO A 87 6.65 7.91 -11.70
C PRO A 87 7.94 8.69 -12.04
N VAL A 88 8.46 9.42 -11.04
CA VAL A 88 9.79 10.02 -11.07
C VAL A 88 10.57 9.44 -9.90
N CYS A 89 11.67 8.77 -10.17
CA CYS A 89 12.50 8.15 -9.14
C CYS A 89 13.96 8.59 -9.19
N VAL A 90 14.60 8.55 -8.03
CA VAL A 90 16.06 8.74 -7.88
C VAL A 90 16.53 7.76 -6.83
N ARG A 91 17.61 7.05 -7.12
CA ARG A 91 18.26 6.10 -6.21
C ARG A 91 18.48 6.74 -4.84
N SER A 92 18.17 6.03 -3.77
CA SER A 92 18.08 6.56 -2.40
C SER A 92 19.37 7.26 -1.94
N ASP A 93 20.56 6.70 -2.28
CA ASP A 93 21.88 7.25 -1.95
C ASP A 93 22.27 8.47 -2.81
N ARG A 94 21.47 8.81 -3.83
CA ARG A 94 21.69 9.95 -4.76
C ARG A 94 20.57 10.99 -4.73
N GLN A 95 19.61 10.84 -3.82
CA GLN A 95 18.56 11.84 -3.63
C GLN A 95 19.12 13.18 -3.12
N SER A 96 18.31 14.23 -3.28
CA SER A 96 18.65 15.61 -2.88
C SER A 96 19.85 16.23 -3.59
N ARG A 97 20.39 15.60 -4.65
CA ARG A 97 21.49 16.10 -5.48
C ARG A 97 21.02 16.77 -6.78
N GLY A 98 19.72 16.96 -6.98
CA GLY A 98 19.14 17.64 -8.13
C GLY A 98 18.88 16.76 -9.36
N ILE A 99 19.12 15.44 -9.31
CA ILE A 99 18.89 14.51 -10.44
C ILE A 99 17.43 14.53 -10.89
N GLY A 100 16.46 14.37 -9.94
CA GLY A 100 15.04 14.45 -10.26
C GLY A 100 14.64 15.79 -10.86
N ALA A 101 15.21 16.89 -10.37
CA ALA A 101 14.97 18.23 -10.93
C ALA A 101 15.51 18.37 -12.36
N ALA A 102 16.66 17.77 -12.66
CA ALA A 102 17.23 17.75 -14.00
C ALA A 102 16.33 16.95 -14.97
N LEU A 103 15.85 15.77 -14.56
CA LEU A 103 14.91 14.95 -15.34
C LEU A 103 13.63 15.75 -15.65
N ILE A 104 12.98 16.34 -14.65
CA ILE A 104 11.74 17.11 -14.81
C ILE A 104 11.95 18.30 -15.75
N ARG A 105 12.97 19.13 -15.53
CA ARG A 105 13.23 20.28 -16.40
C ARG A 105 13.52 19.88 -17.84
N LYS A 106 14.31 18.82 -18.05
CA LYS A 106 14.64 18.33 -19.39
C LYS A 106 13.40 17.86 -20.13
N THR A 107 12.56 17.06 -19.47
CA THR A 107 11.37 16.48 -20.10
C THR A 107 10.29 17.53 -20.34
N LEU A 108 10.07 18.49 -19.42
CA LEU A 108 9.14 19.61 -19.65
C LEU A 108 9.61 20.45 -20.85
N SER A 109 10.92 20.71 -21.00
CA SER A 109 11.45 21.42 -22.16
C SER A 109 11.26 20.64 -23.46
N LEU A 110 11.30 19.31 -23.45
CA LEU A 110 11.03 18.46 -24.63
C LEU A 110 9.54 18.38 -24.96
N ALA A 111 8.67 18.46 -23.97
CA ALA A 111 7.20 18.42 -24.14
C ALA A 111 6.64 19.77 -24.63
N ALA A 112 7.31 20.88 -24.31
CA ALA A 112 6.89 22.22 -24.67
C ALA A 112 6.75 22.39 -26.19
N GLY A 113 5.61 22.97 -26.63
CA GLY A 113 5.26 23.17 -28.04
C GLY A 113 4.81 21.90 -28.79
N ARG A 114 4.77 20.75 -28.10
CA ARG A 114 4.33 19.47 -28.66
C ARG A 114 3.03 18.97 -28.00
N TYR A 115 2.86 19.27 -26.72
CA TYR A 115 1.73 18.87 -25.91
C TYR A 115 1.14 20.08 -25.19
N PRO A 116 -0.20 20.12 -24.96
CA PRO A 116 -0.85 21.29 -24.35
C PRO A 116 -0.57 21.41 -22.86
N ALA A 117 -0.38 20.31 -22.16
CA ALA A 117 -0.10 20.30 -20.72
C ALA A 117 0.52 18.99 -20.25
N VAL A 118 1.18 19.05 -19.09
CA VAL A 118 1.60 17.90 -18.30
C VAL A 118 0.88 17.94 -16.96
N ILE A 119 0.24 16.84 -16.59
CA ILE A 119 -0.48 16.68 -15.32
C ILE A 119 0.20 15.61 -14.48
N ILE A 120 0.17 15.78 -13.15
CA ILE A 120 0.72 14.82 -12.18
C ILE A 120 -0.17 14.75 -10.95
N TYR A 121 -0.05 13.63 -10.23
CA TYR A 121 -0.37 13.58 -8.79
C TYR A 121 0.92 13.84 -8.00
N GLY A 122 0.99 14.93 -7.24
CA GLY A 122 2.22 15.30 -6.58
C GLY A 122 2.07 16.33 -5.46
N ASN A 123 3.18 16.60 -4.78
CA ASN A 123 3.23 17.61 -3.72
C ASN A 123 3.43 19.02 -4.33
N PRO A 124 2.46 19.96 -4.14
CA PRO A 124 2.57 21.32 -4.67
C PRO A 124 3.85 22.06 -4.24
N ALA A 125 4.29 21.84 -2.98
CA ALA A 125 5.51 22.47 -2.46
C ALA A 125 6.77 22.01 -3.19
N TYR A 126 6.77 20.80 -3.75
CA TYR A 126 7.87 20.30 -4.55
C TYR A 126 7.79 20.70 -6.02
N TYR A 127 6.63 20.51 -6.65
CA TYR A 127 6.46 20.66 -8.10
C TYR A 127 6.21 22.10 -8.55
N GLY A 128 5.76 22.99 -7.67
CA GLY A 128 5.52 24.42 -8.01
C GLY A 128 6.77 25.13 -8.56
N ARG A 129 7.99 24.73 -8.12
CA ARG A 129 9.25 25.28 -8.63
C ARG A 129 9.60 24.91 -10.09
N PHE A 130 8.82 24.01 -10.68
CA PHE A 130 8.91 23.62 -12.09
C PHE A 130 7.80 24.20 -12.96
N GLY A 131 6.95 25.07 -12.39
CA GLY A 131 5.82 25.68 -13.08
C GLY A 131 4.50 24.93 -12.96
N PHE A 132 4.45 23.88 -12.14
CA PHE A 132 3.18 23.20 -11.85
C PHE A 132 2.32 24.05 -10.91
N ARG A 133 1.02 24.11 -11.21
CA ARG A 133 -0.02 24.82 -10.46
C ARG A 133 -1.15 23.85 -10.09
N PRO A 134 -1.98 24.15 -9.08
CA PRO A 134 -3.18 23.37 -8.81
C PRO A 134 -4.06 23.21 -10.05
N ALA A 135 -4.43 21.99 -10.38
CA ALA A 135 -5.28 21.72 -11.55
C ALA A 135 -6.68 22.33 -11.39
N SER A 136 -7.13 22.55 -10.15
CA SER A 136 -8.36 23.27 -9.79
C SER A 136 -8.39 24.70 -10.32
N ASP A 137 -7.23 25.38 -10.48
CA ASP A 137 -7.14 26.72 -11.05
C ASP A 137 -7.60 26.75 -12.52
N PHE A 138 -7.66 25.60 -13.18
CA PHE A 138 -8.09 25.40 -14.56
C PHE A 138 -9.45 24.69 -14.65
N GLY A 139 -10.15 24.51 -13.53
CA GLY A 139 -11.43 23.78 -13.49
C GLY A 139 -11.27 22.28 -13.75
N ILE A 140 -10.08 21.71 -13.45
CA ILE A 140 -9.79 20.28 -13.62
C ILE A 140 -10.02 19.57 -12.28
N THR A 141 -10.76 18.45 -12.33
CA THR A 141 -11.11 17.58 -11.21
C THR A 141 -10.43 16.22 -11.36
N ASP A 142 -10.57 15.35 -10.35
CA ASP A 142 -10.29 13.92 -10.52
C ASP A 142 -11.37 13.25 -11.42
N ALA A 143 -11.21 11.94 -11.66
CA ALA A 143 -12.12 11.17 -12.50
C ALA A 143 -13.55 11.11 -11.96
N ASP A 144 -13.75 11.29 -10.64
CA ASP A 144 -15.04 11.27 -9.96
C ASP A 144 -15.68 12.68 -9.87
N GLY A 145 -15.02 13.70 -10.42
CA GLY A 145 -15.49 15.07 -10.41
C GLY A 145 -15.16 15.86 -9.13
N ASN A 146 -14.30 15.34 -8.25
CA ASN A 146 -13.91 16.00 -7.03
C ASN A 146 -12.66 16.88 -7.24
N LEU A 147 -12.53 17.95 -6.44
CA LEU A 147 -11.30 18.73 -6.38
C LEU A 147 -10.24 17.94 -5.59
N CYS A 148 -9.11 17.66 -6.23
CA CYS A 148 -8.00 16.97 -5.63
C CYS A 148 -6.76 17.88 -5.55
N PRO A 149 -6.32 18.32 -4.35
CA PRO A 149 -5.17 19.21 -4.19
C PRO A 149 -3.83 18.61 -4.69
N ALA A 150 -3.77 17.29 -4.84
CA ALA A 150 -2.59 16.61 -5.35
C ALA A 150 -2.50 16.61 -6.88
N ILE A 151 -3.58 16.93 -7.60
CA ILE A 151 -3.54 17.08 -9.06
C ILE A 151 -2.95 18.43 -9.40
N LEU A 152 -1.80 18.39 -10.08
CA LEU A 152 -1.07 19.57 -10.50
C LEU A 152 -0.88 19.56 -12.01
N ILE A 153 -0.90 20.74 -12.63
CA ILE A 153 -0.73 20.93 -14.08
C ILE A 153 0.40 21.90 -14.38
N ALA A 154 1.25 21.55 -15.33
CA ALA A 154 2.16 22.47 -16.02
C ALA A 154 1.54 22.78 -17.40
N PRO A 155 0.84 23.93 -17.57
CA PRO A 155 0.29 24.32 -18.84
C PRO A 155 1.39 24.70 -19.81
N MET A 156 1.24 24.31 -21.07
CA MET A 156 2.21 24.63 -22.16
C MET A 156 1.55 25.43 -23.28
N THR A 157 0.24 25.66 -23.15
CA THR A 157 -0.59 26.54 -24.00
C THR A 157 -1.46 27.43 -23.11
N ASP A 158 -1.96 28.53 -23.67
CA ASP A 158 -2.81 29.47 -22.93
C ASP A 158 -4.24 28.93 -22.70
N GLU A 159 -4.68 28.02 -23.55
CA GLU A 159 -6.03 27.45 -23.52
C GLU A 159 -6.01 26.01 -23.06
N ILE A 160 -6.32 25.79 -21.77
CA ILE A 160 -6.50 24.46 -21.17
C ILE A 160 -7.98 24.33 -20.78
N PRO A 161 -8.71 23.33 -21.30
CA PRO A 161 -10.11 23.12 -20.93
C PRO A 161 -10.20 22.58 -19.49
N GLY A 162 -11.27 22.97 -18.79
CA GLY A 162 -11.67 22.30 -17.56
C GLY A 162 -12.30 20.93 -17.85
N GLY A 163 -12.40 20.09 -16.84
CA GLY A 163 -13.02 18.77 -16.91
C GLY A 163 -12.41 17.75 -15.97
N ALA A 164 -12.82 16.50 -16.10
CA ALA A 164 -12.28 15.41 -15.29
C ALA A 164 -10.95 14.88 -15.89
N PHE A 165 -9.92 14.80 -15.07
CA PHE A 165 -8.63 14.22 -15.46
C PHE A 165 -8.68 12.71 -15.40
N ASP A 166 -8.38 12.07 -16.52
CA ASP A 166 -8.21 10.63 -16.67
C ASP A 166 -6.74 10.32 -16.99
N GLU A 167 -6.04 9.78 -16.00
CA GLU A 167 -4.62 9.42 -16.14
C GLU A 167 -4.39 8.16 -17.02
N GLY A 168 -5.49 7.47 -17.39
CA GLY A 168 -5.47 6.27 -18.21
C GLY A 168 -5.32 4.96 -17.41
N THR A 169 -5.79 3.89 -18.03
CA THR A 169 -5.90 2.55 -17.40
C THR A 169 -4.55 1.94 -17.00
N VAL A 170 -3.44 2.42 -17.54
CA VAL A 170 -2.10 1.89 -17.23
C VAL A 170 -1.71 2.11 -15.77
N TYR A 171 -2.29 3.14 -15.13
CA TYR A 171 -2.08 3.43 -13.71
C TYR A 171 -3.00 2.61 -12.79
N HIS A 172 -4.06 2.01 -13.35
CA HIS A 172 -4.99 1.17 -12.61
C HIS A 172 -4.40 -0.24 -12.48
N VAL A 173 -3.69 -0.47 -11.38
CA VAL A 173 -3.13 -1.79 -11.05
C VAL A 173 -3.80 -2.33 -9.80
N THR A 174 -4.17 -3.62 -9.85
CA THR A 174 -4.79 -4.28 -8.70
C THR A 174 -3.74 -4.78 -7.71
N PRO A 175 -4.09 -4.90 -6.42
CA PRO A 175 -3.19 -5.48 -5.41
C PRO A 175 -2.67 -6.87 -5.81
N ASP A 176 -3.50 -7.68 -6.48
CA ASP A 176 -3.14 -9.02 -6.93
C ASP A 176 -2.13 -9.00 -8.09
N GLU A 177 -2.27 -8.05 -9.03
CA GLU A 177 -1.27 -7.85 -10.09
C GLU A 177 0.07 -7.42 -9.49
N VAL A 178 0.05 -6.44 -8.59
CA VAL A 178 1.25 -5.95 -7.89
C VAL A 178 1.93 -7.08 -7.15
N ARG A 179 1.18 -7.89 -6.39
CA ARG A 179 1.75 -9.02 -5.63
C ARG A 179 2.39 -10.06 -6.55
N ARG A 180 1.73 -10.42 -7.65
CA ARG A 180 2.29 -11.38 -8.62
C ARG A 180 3.57 -10.86 -9.27
N PHE A 181 3.59 -9.58 -9.64
CA PHE A 181 4.78 -8.97 -10.23
C PHE A 181 5.91 -8.84 -9.21
N ASP A 182 5.59 -8.47 -7.97
CA ASP A 182 6.55 -8.31 -6.89
C ASP A 182 7.29 -9.60 -6.52
N LYS A 183 6.65 -10.78 -6.73
CA LYS A 183 7.30 -12.11 -6.58
C LYS A 183 8.45 -12.36 -7.56
N THR A 184 8.52 -11.64 -8.67
CA THR A 184 9.64 -11.75 -9.62
C THR A 184 10.90 -11.04 -9.11
N PHE A 185 10.83 -10.34 -7.97
CA PHE A 185 11.93 -9.65 -7.29
C PHE A 185 12.32 -10.36 -5.99
N PRO A 186 13.50 -10.08 -5.43
CA PRO A 186 13.84 -10.57 -4.11
C PRO A 186 12.77 -10.19 -3.08
N PRO A 187 12.41 -11.10 -2.15
CA PRO A 187 11.40 -10.84 -1.13
C PRO A 187 11.77 -9.61 -0.28
N ARG A 188 10.76 -8.80 0.03
CA ARG A 188 10.93 -7.62 0.86
C ARG A 188 9.71 -7.41 1.74
N ARG A 189 9.94 -7.17 3.03
CA ARG A 189 8.86 -6.94 3.99
C ARG A 189 8.26 -5.55 3.81
N LYS A 190 6.93 -5.46 3.94
CA LYS A 190 6.16 -4.22 3.84
C LYS A 190 5.85 -3.70 5.24
N HIS A 191 6.04 -2.40 5.45
CA HIS A 191 5.81 -1.76 6.74
C HIS A 191 4.77 -0.65 6.63
N TYR A 192 4.05 -0.42 7.73
CA TYR A 192 3.16 0.70 7.90
C TYR A 192 3.90 1.86 8.54
N HIS A 193 3.73 3.06 7.98
CA HIS A 193 4.33 4.31 8.44
C HIS A 193 3.29 5.42 8.56
N SER A 194 3.48 6.29 9.54
CA SER A 194 2.57 7.43 9.80
C SER A 194 2.47 8.41 8.63
N GLY A 195 3.53 8.51 7.81
CA GLY A 195 3.56 9.37 6.62
C GLY A 195 2.92 8.79 5.37
N GLN A 196 2.41 7.56 5.39
CA GLN A 196 1.77 6.94 4.23
C GLN A 196 0.40 7.55 3.96
N LEU A 197 0.08 7.75 2.68
CA LEU A 197 -1.22 8.30 2.24
C LEU A 197 -2.31 7.22 2.26
N PHE A 198 -1.91 5.96 1.97
CA PHE A 198 -2.81 4.82 1.89
C PHE A 198 -2.22 3.66 2.68
N PHE A 199 -3.07 2.82 3.30
CA PHE A 199 -2.63 1.59 3.94
C PHE A 199 -2.87 0.35 3.08
N ALA A 200 -3.52 0.53 1.95
CA ALA A 200 -3.58 -0.39 0.82
C ALA A 200 -3.70 0.42 -0.47
N PRO A 201 -3.34 -0.12 -1.63
CA PRO A 201 -3.63 0.53 -2.90
C PRO A 201 -5.12 0.84 -2.99
N PRO A 202 -5.52 2.04 -3.43
CA PRO A 202 -6.92 2.37 -3.60
C PRO A 202 -7.54 1.43 -4.63
N THR A 203 -8.62 0.77 -4.23
CA THR A 203 -9.40 -0.09 -5.11
C THR A 203 -10.84 0.41 -5.10
N PRO A 204 -11.53 0.42 -6.25
CA PRO A 204 -12.94 0.77 -6.27
C PRO A 204 -13.73 -0.21 -5.39
N PRO A 205 -14.83 0.23 -4.78
CA PRO A 205 -15.68 -0.63 -3.97
C PRO A 205 -16.25 -1.77 -4.84
N PRO A 206 -16.22 -3.03 -4.36
CA PRO A 206 -16.84 -4.14 -5.06
C PRO A 206 -18.38 -4.01 -5.10
N GLU A 207 -19.00 -4.46 -6.17
CA GLU A 207 -20.46 -4.44 -6.30
C GLU A 207 -21.16 -5.51 -5.44
N GLU A 208 -20.47 -6.62 -5.19
CA GLU A 208 -21.04 -7.73 -4.42
C GLU A 208 -21.12 -7.39 -2.93
N PRO A 209 -22.31 -7.54 -2.27
CA PRO A 209 -22.50 -7.09 -0.88
C PRO A 209 -21.52 -7.68 0.14
N LEU A 210 -21.16 -8.97 0.00
CA LEU A 210 -20.22 -9.64 0.91
C LEU A 210 -18.82 -9.09 0.78
N LEU A 211 -18.35 -8.90 -0.45
CA LEU A 211 -17.05 -8.32 -0.74
C LEU A 211 -16.98 -6.85 -0.36
N TYR A 212 -18.10 -6.12 -0.57
CA TYR A 212 -18.25 -4.73 -0.14
C TYR A 212 -18.13 -4.59 1.38
N ALA A 213 -18.81 -5.46 2.14
CA ALA A 213 -18.72 -5.43 3.60
C ALA A 213 -17.29 -5.64 4.12
N SER A 214 -16.55 -6.58 3.52
CA SER A 214 -15.13 -6.81 3.85
C SER A 214 -14.26 -5.61 3.46
N TRP A 215 -14.46 -5.06 2.28
CA TRP A 215 -13.74 -3.89 1.77
C TRP A 215 -13.99 -2.65 2.65
N ASP A 216 -15.26 -2.37 3.00
CA ASP A 216 -15.60 -1.23 3.85
C ASP A 216 -15.01 -1.37 5.26
N LEU A 217 -15.09 -2.58 5.85
CA LEU A 217 -14.50 -2.83 7.16
C LEU A 217 -12.97 -2.63 7.14
N HIS A 218 -12.29 -3.12 6.10
CA HIS A 218 -10.85 -2.92 5.94
C HIS A 218 -10.49 -1.44 5.75
N ARG A 219 -11.28 -0.69 4.97
CA ARG A 219 -11.10 0.76 4.79
C ARG A 219 -11.26 1.52 6.12
N ARG A 220 -12.25 1.13 6.93
CA ARG A 220 -12.47 1.70 8.27
C ARG A 220 -11.33 1.35 9.22
N ALA A 221 -10.83 0.11 9.20
CA ALA A 221 -9.65 -0.30 9.95
C ALA A 221 -8.42 0.55 9.61
N ALA A 222 -8.16 0.77 8.32
CA ALA A 222 -7.07 1.62 7.84
C ALA A 222 -7.22 3.08 8.35
N LYS A 223 -8.46 3.61 8.39
CA LYS A 223 -8.74 4.92 8.96
C LYS A 223 -8.47 4.97 10.45
N VAL A 224 -8.94 3.97 11.22
CA VAL A 224 -8.69 3.87 12.66
C VAL A 224 -7.19 3.80 12.96
N LEU A 225 -6.45 2.97 12.23
CA LEU A 225 -5.00 2.85 12.40
C LEU A 225 -4.28 4.19 12.19
N ARG A 226 -4.67 4.96 11.18
CA ARG A 226 -4.11 6.29 10.90
C ARG A 226 -4.48 7.29 11.99
N ASP A 227 -5.76 7.38 12.34
CA ASP A 227 -6.28 8.39 13.26
C ASP A 227 -5.86 8.13 14.71
N SER A 228 -5.49 6.88 15.04
CA SER A 228 -4.99 6.48 16.37
C SER A 228 -3.65 7.08 16.73
N ARG A 229 -2.83 7.45 15.72
CA ARG A 229 -1.44 7.88 15.88
C ARG A 229 -0.52 6.82 16.52
N VAL A 230 -0.94 5.57 16.50
CA VAL A 230 -0.14 4.47 17.08
C VAL A 230 1.14 4.23 16.27
N LEU A 231 1.11 4.50 14.94
CA LEU A 231 2.29 4.36 14.10
C LEU A 231 3.41 5.33 14.51
N GLU A 232 3.08 6.61 14.76
CA GLU A 232 4.04 7.59 15.25
C GLU A 232 4.63 7.19 16.60
N ALA A 233 3.81 6.63 17.49
CA ALA A 233 4.27 6.16 18.79
C ALA A 233 5.33 5.06 18.64
N TRP A 234 5.07 4.04 17.81
CA TRP A 234 6.03 2.98 17.56
C TRP A 234 7.29 3.44 16.81
N GLU A 235 7.14 4.33 15.82
CA GLU A 235 8.26 4.93 15.10
C GLU A 235 9.20 5.71 16.03
N SER A 236 8.66 6.40 17.03
CA SER A 236 9.44 7.20 18.00
C SER A 236 10.47 6.38 18.79
N ILE A 237 10.22 5.08 18.94
CA ILE A 237 11.14 4.14 19.61
C ILE A 237 11.88 3.22 18.64
N GLY A 238 11.73 3.45 17.32
CA GLY A 238 12.37 2.66 16.27
C GLY A 238 11.66 1.35 15.95
N GLY A 239 10.40 1.21 16.33
CA GLY A 239 9.54 0.08 15.99
C GLY A 239 9.18 0.07 14.51
N LYS A 240 9.24 -1.10 13.88
CA LYS A 240 8.76 -1.33 12.52
C LYS A 240 7.43 -2.06 12.60
N VAL A 241 6.37 -1.45 12.07
CA VAL A 241 5.01 -1.98 12.15
C VAL A 241 4.64 -2.75 10.89
N CYS A 242 4.22 -3.99 11.05
CA CYS A 242 3.69 -4.86 10.00
C CYS A 242 2.24 -5.21 10.32
N GLY A 243 1.36 -5.20 9.31
CA GLY A 243 0.04 -5.78 9.44
C GLY A 243 0.11 -7.30 9.30
N VAL A 244 -0.69 -8.01 10.08
CA VAL A 244 -0.83 -9.47 10.00
C VAL A 244 -2.31 -9.87 10.01
N GLY A 245 -2.61 -11.15 10.03
CA GLY A 245 -3.97 -11.67 10.17
C GLY A 245 -4.93 -11.21 9.06
N SER A 246 -6.18 -11.00 9.46
CA SER A 246 -7.27 -10.62 8.55
C SER A 246 -7.12 -9.20 7.99
N PHE A 247 -6.50 -8.30 8.74
CA PHE A 247 -6.19 -6.95 8.26
C PHE A 247 -5.19 -7.00 7.09
N ARG A 248 -4.09 -7.74 7.23
CA ARG A 248 -3.09 -7.89 6.16
C ARG A 248 -3.63 -8.60 4.93
N SER A 249 -4.37 -9.69 5.12
CA SER A 249 -4.89 -10.52 4.03
C SER A 249 -6.14 -9.95 3.38
N ASN A 250 -6.66 -8.82 3.86
CA ASN A 250 -7.93 -8.22 3.42
C ASN A 250 -9.09 -9.22 3.49
N LEU A 251 -9.15 -9.97 4.60
CA LEU A 251 -10.19 -10.96 4.92
C LEU A 251 -10.95 -10.58 6.19
N MET A 252 -11.02 -9.28 6.51
CA MET A 252 -11.81 -8.78 7.63
C MET A 252 -13.30 -8.99 7.40
N MET A 253 -14.01 -9.46 8.43
CA MET A 253 -15.46 -9.63 8.41
C MET A 253 -16.00 -9.57 9.83
N LYS A 254 -17.02 -8.75 10.10
CA LYS A 254 -17.70 -8.52 11.39
C LYS A 254 -16.79 -7.99 12.51
N HIS A 255 -15.70 -8.70 12.84
CA HIS A 255 -14.80 -8.32 13.93
C HIS A 255 -13.96 -7.12 13.55
N ARG A 256 -13.79 -6.20 14.52
CA ARG A 256 -13.06 -4.94 14.35
C ARG A 256 -11.70 -5.01 15.04
N ASP A 257 -10.91 -6.04 14.68
CA ASP A 257 -9.59 -6.28 15.22
C ASP A 257 -8.55 -5.93 14.16
N ILE A 258 -7.52 -5.16 14.54
CA ILE A 258 -6.39 -4.77 13.69
C ILE A 258 -5.15 -5.44 14.26
N ASP A 259 -4.71 -6.54 13.63
CA ASP A 259 -3.57 -7.31 14.07
C ASP A 259 -2.27 -6.69 13.54
N LEU A 260 -1.36 -6.34 14.43
CA LEU A 260 -0.08 -5.70 14.13
C LEU A 260 1.07 -6.40 14.83
N HIS A 261 2.15 -6.66 14.11
CA HIS A 261 3.45 -7.02 14.65
C HIS A 261 4.38 -5.82 14.65
N ILE A 262 5.04 -5.58 15.76
CA ILE A 262 5.97 -4.47 15.94
C ILE A 262 7.36 -5.01 16.25
N TYR A 263 8.29 -4.80 15.33
CA TYR A 263 9.67 -5.25 15.47
C TYR A 263 10.54 -4.16 16.08
N THR A 264 11.05 -4.42 17.29
CA THR A 264 11.95 -3.52 18.02
C THR A 264 13.28 -4.21 18.33
N LYS A 265 14.32 -3.40 18.55
CA LYS A 265 15.65 -3.94 18.93
C LYS A 265 15.68 -4.48 20.35
N ASN A 266 14.81 -3.98 21.21
CA ASN A 266 14.72 -4.36 22.63
C ASN A 266 13.25 -4.39 23.05
N LEU A 267 12.91 -5.27 23.98
CA LEU A 267 11.61 -5.30 24.65
C LEU A 267 11.67 -4.42 25.91
N ASP A 268 11.51 -3.12 25.75
CA ASP A 268 11.62 -2.12 26.84
C ASP A 268 10.23 -1.60 27.21
N VAL A 269 9.64 -2.19 28.25
CA VAL A 269 8.28 -1.86 28.70
C VAL A 269 8.11 -0.39 29.09
N PRO A 270 8.99 0.21 29.95
CA PRO A 270 8.89 1.63 30.29
C PRO A 270 8.93 2.54 29.06
N ARG A 271 9.86 2.31 28.15
CA ARG A 271 9.99 3.11 26.94
C ARG A 271 8.78 2.96 26.01
N THR A 272 8.23 1.75 25.91
CA THR A 272 7.03 1.49 25.09
C THR A 272 5.81 2.19 25.69
N LEU A 273 5.62 2.15 27.02
CA LEU A 273 4.53 2.86 27.69
C LEU A 273 4.66 4.38 27.52
N GLU A 274 5.86 4.93 27.61
CA GLU A 274 6.10 6.36 27.36
C GLU A 274 5.71 6.73 25.92
N ALA A 275 6.11 5.95 24.92
CA ALA A 275 5.76 6.18 23.53
C ALA A 275 4.25 6.06 23.25
N LEU A 276 3.56 5.10 23.86
CA LEU A 276 2.11 4.90 23.72
C LEU A 276 1.29 5.89 24.59
N SER A 277 1.89 6.58 25.53
CA SER A 277 1.17 7.48 26.46
C SER A 277 0.25 8.50 25.77
N PRO A 278 0.65 9.19 24.66
CA PRO A 278 -0.26 10.11 23.97
C PRO A 278 -1.47 9.42 23.34
N VAL A 279 -1.30 8.17 22.89
CA VAL A 279 -2.39 7.36 22.34
C VAL A 279 -3.33 6.92 23.45
N ILE A 280 -2.77 6.44 24.57
CA ILE A 280 -3.55 6.01 25.75
C ILE A 280 -4.35 7.17 26.34
N ALA A 281 -3.79 8.38 26.36
CA ALA A 281 -4.45 9.58 26.86
C ALA A 281 -5.51 10.16 25.92
N SER A 282 -5.64 9.63 24.70
CA SER A 282 -6.66 10.07 23.75
C SER A 282 -8.07 9.79 24.29
N ALA A 283 -8.99 10.75 24.09
CA ALA A 283 -10.41 10.57 24.44
C ALA A 283 -11.09 9.41 23.70
N LYS A 284 -10.52 8.97 22.60
CA LYS A 284 -11.01 7.80 21.84
C LYS A 284 -10.54 6.46 22.41
N THR A 285 -9.52 6.45 23.26
CA THR A 285 -9.01 5.23 23.88
C THR A 285 -9.84 4.87 25.10
N ILE A 286 -10.43 3.67 25.10
CA ILE A 286 -11.31 3.19 26.17
C ILE A 286 -10.71 2.08 27.02
N GLY A 287 -9.54 1.54 26.62
CA GLY A 287 -8.85 0.54 27.44
C GLY A 287 -7.53 0.10 26.85
N LEU A 288 -6.67 -0.39 27.71
CA LEU A 288 -5.39 -1.04 27.37
C LEU A 288 -5.23 -2.29 28.22
N CYS A 289 -4.96 -3.42 27.57
CA CYS A 289 -4.49 -4.64 28.23
C CYS A 289 -3.03 -4.87 27.82
N TYR A 290 -2.18 -5.18 28.80
CA TYR A 290 -0.77 -5.51 28.59
C TYR A 290 -0.47 -6.90 29.09
N ILE A 291 0.22 -7.72 28.28
CA ILE A 291 0.68 -9.04 28.66
C ILE A 291 2.20 -9.10 28.47
N ASN A 292 2.91 -9.54 29.51
CA ASN A 292 4.34 -9.69 29.46
C ASN A 292 4.72 -11.14 29.14
N GLY A 293 4.96 -11.42 27.88
CA GLY A 293 5.47 -12.71 27.38
C GLY A 293 6.99 -12.76 27.20
N ALA A 294 7.75 -11.76 27.67
CA ALA A 294 9.20 -11.71 27.48
C ALA A 294 9.94 -12.91 28.11
N GLY A 295 9.37 -13.52 29.16
CA GLY A 295 9.90 -14.71 29.82
C GLY A 295 9.34 -16.04 29.31
N THR A 296 8.46 -16.02 28.33
CA THR A 296 7.90 -17.22 27.68
C THR A 296 8.72 -17.64 26.46
N ASP A 297 8.38 -18.78 25.87
CA ASP A 297 9.01 -19.23 24.62
C ASP A 297 8.75 -18.28 23.45
N GLU A 298 7.69 -17.46 23.53
CA GLU A 298 7.30 -16.50 22.49
C GLU A 298 8.16 -15.23 22.49
N HIS A 299 8.75 -14.87 23.64
CA HIS A 299 9.61 -13.69 23.80
C HIS A 299 9.00 -12.42 23.19
N CYS A 300 7.76 -12.11 23.56
CA CYS A 300 7.02 -10.95 23.05
C CYS A 300 6.40 -10.13 24.19
N LEU A 301 5.94 -8.93 23.87
CA LEU A 301 5.06 -8.14 24.71
C LEU A 301 3.77 -7.87 23.91
N GLU A 302 2.62 -8.06 24.56
CA GLU A 302 1.33 -7.84 23.90
C GLU A 302 0.68 -6.57 24.45
N TRP A 303 0.16 -5.77 23.53
CA TRP A 303 -0.50 -4.50 23.80
C TRP A 303 -1.83 -4.46 23.07
N HIS A 304 -2.92 -4.73 23.78
CA HIS A 304 -4.27 -4.74 23.22
C HIS A 304 -4.96 -3.42 23.57
N LEU A 305 -5.02 -2.51 22.60
CA LEU A 305 -5.60 -1.18 22.76
C LEU A 305 -7.01 -1.19 22.22
N ARG A 306 -8.00 -0.84 23.07
CA ARG A 306 -9.39 -0.65 22.64
C ARG A 306 -9.67 0.84 22.47
N MET A 307 -10.28 1.19 21.33
CA MET A 307 -10.59 2.57 21.01
C MET A 307 -11.87 2.71 20.18
N LEU A 308 -12.44 3.91 20.16
CA LEU A 308 -13.63 4.25 19.39
C LEU A 308 -13.23 4.93 18.07
N ASP A 309 -13.93 4.57 16.99
CA ASP A 309 -13.88 5.33 15.74
C ASP A 309 -14.76 6.60 15.82
N GLU A 310 -14.97 7.28 14.70
CA GLU A 310 -15.80 8.49 14.63
C GLU A 310 -17.30 8.23 14.81
N ASP A 311 -17.74 6.98 14.53
CA ASP A 311 -19.11 6.51 14.67
C ASP A 311 -19.34 5.78 16.01
N GLU A 312 -18.42 5.94 16.98
CA GLU A 312 -18.46 5.31 18.31
C GLU A 312 -18.42 3.76 18.28
N ASN A 313 -17.96 3.15 17.16
CA ASN A 313 -17.73 1.71 17.15
C ASN A 313 -16.39 1.39 17.83
N GLU A 314 -16.42 0.33 18.64
CA GLU A 314 -15.22 -0.18 19.31
C GLU A 314 -14.35 -0.97 18.33
N TRP A 315 -13.04 -0.70 18.37
CA TRP A 315 -11.98 -1.37 17.65
C TRP A 315 -10.91 -1.84 18.62
N THR A 316 -10.31 -2.98 18.33
CA THR A 316 -9.13 -3.49 19.04
C THR A 316 -7.92 -3.40 18.11
N LEU A 317 -6.84 -2.79 18.60
CA LEU A 317 -5.53 -2.85 17.98
C LEU A 317 -4.69 -3.86 18.76
N ASP A 318 -4.51 -5.04 18.18
CA ASP A 318 -3.73 -6.13 18.76
C ASP A 318 -2.29 -6.01 18.29
N MET A 319 -1.45 -5.45 19.16
CA MET A 319 -0.07 -5.09 18.86
C MET A 319 0.88 -6.03 19.59
N ILE A 320 1.53 -6.92 18.84
CA ILE A 320 2.51 -7.86 19.38
C ILE A 320 3.92 -7.31 19.11
N GLN A 321 4.58 -6.86 20.17
CA GLN A 321 5.95 -6.36 20.10
C GLN A 321 6.93 -7.53 20.17
N ILE A 322 7.71 -7.69 19.12
CA ILE A 322 8.61 -8.82 18.88
C ILE A 322 10.05 -8.31 18.76
N LEU A 323 10.99 -9.08 19.28
CA LEU A 323 12.41 -8.77 19.13
C LEU A 323 12.83 -8.98 17.66
N ALA A 324 13.35 -7.92 17.03
CA ALA A 324 13.84 -7.98 15.66
C ALA A 324 14.98 -9.00 15.53
N GLY A 325 14.92 -9.87 14.52
CA GLY A 325 15.87 -10.96 14.29
C GLY A 325 15.63 -12.20 15.14
N SER A 326 14.53 -12.26 15.93
CA SER A 326 14.14 -13.51 16.62
C SER A 326 13.54 -14.52 15.64
N ARG A 327 13.33 -15.76 16.12
CA ARG A 327 12.69 -16.82 15.32
C ARG A 327 11.26 -16.50 14.87
N TYR A 328 10.60 -15.57 15.56
CA TYR A 328 9.23 -15.13 15.24
C TYR A 328 9.18 -13.93 14.29
N ASP A 329 10.37 -13.36 13.97
CA ASP A 329 10.46 -12.21 13.07
C ASP A 329 10.04 -12.60 11.64
N GLY A 330 8.89 -12.10 11.17
CA GLY A 330 8.32 -12.33 9.85
C GLY A 330 7.44 -13.57 9.72
N MET A 331 7.33 -14.40 10.75
CA MET A 331 6.61 -15.69 10.64
C MET A 331 5.13 -15.50 10.26
N MET A 332 4.42 -14.57 10.90
CA MET A 332 2.99 -14.36 10.65
C MET A 332 2.73 -13.56 9.37
N GLU A 333 3.65 -12.69 8.99
CA GLU A 333 3.63 -12.02 7.70
C GLU A 333 3.75 -13.02 6.56
N ASP A 334 4.64 -14.00 6.69
CA ASP A 334 4.79 -15.09 5.72
C ASP A 334 3.52 -15.95 5.62
N VAL A 335 2.83 -16.20 6.74
CA VAL A 335 1.53 -16.89 6.74
C VAL A 335 0.50 -16.07 5.98
N ALA A 336 0.39 -14.77 6.27
CA ALA A 336 -0.55 -13.89 5.58
C ALA A 336 -0.29 -13.81 4.07
N GLU A 337 0.98 -13.69 3.65
CA GLU A 337 1.36 -13.70 2.23
C GLU A 337 0.98 -15.04 1.57
N ALA A 338 1.28 -16.18 2.21
CA ALA A 338 0.92 -17.50 1.67
C ALA A 338 -0.60 -17.68 1.53
N VAL A 339 -1.38 -17.20 2.51
CA VAL A 339 -2.85 -17.21 2.43
C VAL A 339 -3.34 -16.34 1.27
N MET A 340 -2.79 -15.13 1.10
CA MET A 340 -3.15 -14.26 -0.02
C MET A 340 -2.82 -14.87 -1.38
N ASP A 341 -1.73 -15.63 -1.46
CA ASP A 341 -1.31 -16.32 -2.68
C ASP A 341 -2.22 -17.47 -3.06
N ALA A 342 -2.65 -18.25 -2.06
CA ALA A 342 -3.55 -19.39 -2.27
C ALA A 342 -5.03 -18.97 -2.42
N ALA A 343 -5.40 -17.80 -1.90
CA ALA A 343 -6.79 -17.33 -1.91
C ALA A 343 -7.12 -16.54 -3.19
N GLY A 344 -7.39 -17.25 -4.30
CA GLY A 344 -8.03 -16.65 -5.48
C GLY A 344 -9.41 -16.07 -5.17
N PRO A 345 -10.06 -15.34 -6.11
CA PRO A 345 -11.32 -14.62 -5.88
C PRO A 345 -12.43 -15.47 -5.25
N GLU A 346 -12.65 -16.67 -5.77
CA GLU A 346 -13.68 -17.58 -5.27
C GLU A 346 -13.36 -18.14 -3.87
N THR A 347 -12.09 -18.48 -3.63
CA THR A 347 -11.60 -18.95 -2.32
C THR A 347 -11.77 -17.86 -1.26
N ARG A 348 -11.39 -16.62 -1.60
CA ARG A 348 -11.57 -15.44 -0.75
C ARG A 348 -13.04 -15.23 -0.38
N LYS A 349 -13.94 -15.32 -1.36
CA LYS A 349 -15.37 -15.20 -1.17
C LYS A 349 -15.93 -16.28 -0.21
N ARG A 350 -15.48 -17.52 -0.36
CA ARG A 350 -15.86 -18.62 0.55
C ARG A 350 -15.40 -18.38 1.97
N ILE A 351 -14.14 -17.95 2.17
CA ILE A 351 -13.62 -17.61 3.49
C ILE A 351 -14.47 -16.50 4.13
N LEU A 352 -14.77 -15.43 3.40
CA LEU A 352 -15.60 -14.32 3.88
C LEU A 352 -17.03 -14.78 4.20
N ALA A 353 -17.61 -15.66 3.40
CA ALA A 353 -18.94 -16.21 3.66
C ALA A 353 -18.99 -17.00 4.98
N LEU A 354 -18.03 -17.88 5.22
CA LEU A 354 -17.93 -18.62 6.48
C LEU A 354 -17.73 -17.71 7.68
N LYS A 355 -16.87 -16.71 7.56
CA LYS A 355 -16.66 -15.69 8.62
C LYS A 355 -17.95 -14.89 8.88
N ASN A 356 -18.74 -14.59 7.85
CA ASN A 356 -20.00 -13.89 7.98
C ASN A 356 -21.09 -14.75 8.64
N GLU A 357 -21.11 -16.05 8.38
CA GLU A 357 -22.05 -17.01 9.00
C GLU A 357 -21.67 -17.34 10.45
N CYS A 358 -20.41 -17.12 10.86
CA CYS A 358 -19.96 -17.38 12.22
C CYS A 358 -20.77 -16.56 13.23
N PRO A 359 -21.37 -17.18 14.27
CA PRO A 359 -22.02 -16.47 15.36
C PRO A 359 -21.05 -15.55 16.11
N ASP A 360 -21.53 -14.37 16.55
CA ASP A 360 -20.66 -13.36 17.18
C ASP A 360 -20.14 -13.77 18.57
N ASP A 361 -20.83 -14.71 19.23
CA ASP A 361 -20.43 -15.30 20.52
C ASP A 361 -19.38 -16.42 20.38
N LEU A 362 -19.13 -16.89 19.15
CA LEU A 362 -18.20 -17.97 18.88
C LEU A 362 -16.83 -17.40 18.42
N LYS A 363 -15.83 -17.50 19.29
CA LYS A 363 -14.46 -17.08 18.96
C LYS A 363 -13.74 -18.15 18.15
N ILE A 364 -13.46 -17.83 16.90
CA ILE A 364 -12.71 -18.67 15.95
C ILE A 364 -11.58 -17.86 15.37
N CYS A 365 -10.37 -18.41 15.37
CA CYS A 365 -9.22 -17.75 14.79
C CYS A 365 -9.36 -17.67 13.26
N GLY A 366 -9.03 -16.52 12.67
CA GLY A 366 -9.16 -16.27 11.24
C GLY A 366 -8.46 -17.30 10.35
N ILE A 367 -7.34 -17.86 10.80
CA ILE A 367 -6.57 -18.86 10.06
C ILE A 367 -7.30 -20.22 9.96
N GLU A 368 -8.19 -20.57 10.91
CA GLU A 368 -8.99 -21.80 10.84
C GLU A 368 -9.89 -21.79 9.59
N PHE A 369 -10.54 -20.65 9.30
CA PHE A 369 -11.33 -20.48 8.09
C PHE A 369 -10.49 -20.62 6.82
N CYS A 370 -9.29 -20.03 6.84
CA CYS A 370 -8.36 -20.12 5.71
C CYS A 370 -7.93 -21.56 5.46
N LYS A 371 -7.52 -22.30 6.52
CA LYS A 371 -7.12 -23.70 6.41
C LYS A 371 -8.27 -24.57 5.91
N ALA A 372 -9.44 -24.46 6.50
CA ALA A 372 -10.62 -25.24 6.11
C ALA A 372 -10.98 -25.07 4.63
N VAL A 373 -10.92 -23.84 4.11
CA VAL A 373 -11.30 -23.56 2.72
C VAL A 373 -10.17 -23.86 1.74
N ILE A 374 -8.93 -23.46 2.06
CA ILE A 374 -7.80 -23.57 1.12
C ILE A 374 -7.28 -25.00 1.06
N ALA A 375 -7.07 -25.64 2.22
CA ALA A 375 -6.49 -26.98 2.26
C ALA A 375 -7.56 -28.08 2.04
N ASP A 376 -8.72 -27.94 2.69
CA ASP A 376 -9.69 -29.02 2.81
C ASP A 376 -10.99 -28.78 2.04
N GLY A 377 -11.07 -27.67 1.27
CA GLY A 377 -12.16 -27.39 0.34
C GLY A 377 -13.54 -27.19 0.98
N VAL A 378 -13.59 -26.79 2.25
CA VAL A 378 -14.84 -26.52 2.97
C VAL A 378 -15.62 -25.39 2.30
N THR A 379 -16.94 -25.58 2.10
CA THR A 379 -17.76 -24.64 1.33
C THR A 379 -19.00 -24.12 2.09
N SER A 380 -19.30 -24.66 3.28
CA SER A 380 -20.47 -24.27 4.07
C SER A 380 -20.18 -24.27 5.56
N TRP A 381 -20.94 -23.47 6.31
CA TRP A 381 -20.83 -23.39 7.77
C TRP A 381 -20.98 -24.77 8.45
N ARG A 382 -21.93 -25.59 7.99
CA ARG A 382 -22.12 -26.95 8.52
C ARG A 382 -20.88 -27.83 8.32
N GLN A 383 -20.29 -27.80 7.13
CA GLN A 383 -19.04 -28.53 6.87
C GLN A 383 -17.90 -28.00 7.71
N PHE A 384 -17.83 -26.67 7.90
CA PHE A 384 -16.82 -26.05 8.74
C PHE A 384 -16.89 -26.51 10.20
N LEU A 385 -18.09 -26.62 10.78
CA LEU A 385 -18.25 -27.12 12.14
C LEU A 385 -17.78 -28.58 12.28
N THR A 386 -18.16 -29.46 11.35
CA THR A 386 -17.67 -30.84 11.32
C THR A 386 -16.15 -30.90 11.16
N TRP A 387 -15.60 -30.11 10.22
CA TRP A 387 -14.16 -30.02 10.01
C TRP A 387 -13.41 -29.57 11.26
N ARG A 388 -13.96 -28.61 12.00
CA ARG A 388 -13.35 -28.08 13.22
C ARG A 388 -13.33 -29.07 14.38
N GLU A 389 -14.35 -29.94 14.48
CA GLU A 389 -14.37 -31.03 15.44
C GLU A 389 -13.25 -32.06 15.16
N GLU A 390 -12.96 -32.31 13.87
CA GLU A 390 -11.91 -33.23 13.42
C GLU A 390 -10.51 -32.61 13.43
N ASN A 391 -10.43 -31.27 13.37
CA ASN A 391 -9.21 -30.47 13.32
C ASN A 391 -9.16 -29.43 14.47
N PRO A 392 -8.96 -29.87 15.71
CA PRO A 392 -8.87 -28.93 16.83
C PRO A 392 -7.71 -27.93 16.61
N PRO A 393 -7.87 -26.67 17.03
CA PRO A 393 -6.85 -25.65 16.82
C PRO A 393 -5.55 -26.00 17.51
N GLU A 394 -4.46 -26.00 16.77
CA GLU A 394 -3.10 -26.14 17.31
C GLU A 394 -2.58 -24.77 17.78
N THR A 395 -1.91 -24.72 18.90
CA THR A 395 -1.29 -23.49 19.41
C THR A 395 0.23 -23.68 19.50
N PRO A 396 1.03 -22.82 18.88
CA PRO A 396 0.71 -21.69 17.99
C PRO A 396 0.25 -22.13 16.59
N MET A 397 -0.63 -21.35 15.95
CA MET A 397 -1.19 -21.66 14.63
C MET A 397 -0.19 -21.35 13.50
N ASN A 398 0.69 -22.28 13.22
CA ASN A 398 1.78 -22.14 12.22
C ASN A 398 1.41 -22.68 10.84
N TRP A 399 0.13 -22.94 10.57
CA TRP A 399 -0.26 -23.47 9.29
C TRP A 399 -0.01 -22.45 8.16
N LYS A 400 0.62 -22.91 7.09
CA LYS A 400 0.75 -22.19 5.82
C LYS A 400 0.16 -23.07 4.72
N PRO A 401 -0.53 -22.48 3.72
CA PRO A 401 -0.83 -23.19 2.48
C PRO A 401 0.46 -23.70 1.83
N ASP A 402 0.41 -24.91 1.25
CA ASP A 402 1.47 -25.37 0.38
C ASP A 402 1.48 -24.51 -0.90
N THR A 403 2.60 -23.87 -1.18
CA THR A 403 2.78 -22.98 -2.32
C THR A 403 3.34 -23.71 -3.55
N GLU A 404 3.30 -25.06 -3.56
CA GLU A 404 3.69 -25.88 -4.70
C GLU A 404 2.47 -26.11 -5.59
N GLY A 405 2.36 -25.30 -6.68
CA GLY A 405 1.37 -25.44 -7.72
C GLY A 405 1.63 -24.49 -8.88
#